data_663403a9d02b6bb76b2b8902e72cf293
#
_entry.id   663403a9d02b6bb76b2b8902e72cf293
#
_cell.length_a   1.000
_cell.length_b   1.000
_cell.length_c   1.000
_cell.angle_alpha   90.00
_cell.angle_beta   90.00
_cell.angle_gamma   90.00
#
_symmetry.space_group_name_H-M   'P 1'
#
loop_
_entity.id
_entity.type
_entity.pdbx_description
1 polymer ?
#
loop_
_entity_poly.entity_id
_entity_poly.type
_entity_poly.pdbx_seq_one_letter_code
_entity_poly.pdbx_strand_id
1 'polypeptide(L)'
;MAPFKTLCNKGINMEITAVTTFHYEGMLSYGQRFLDSWAKNVDQSIKLLVYAEDCTPVANSDNIIIIDAKKALPKLVAFKNKWGAVPKANGIPPQEIIDQRPRDHHKKFKWDAVRFANKVYAVFDAVERSTDWLVWVDADTYVHSPWSREDFVRQLPNESWITFVGRGTEKQTWPECGFYGLNLKHTKCQEFLAEFERMYEEAELGIFKLREWHDSYVFGHILNIMRFQNPNVFDYSAGIYIKTAKTGGGGHPLINTELGRWIDHMKGGRKGKMKSSVEKDLMTARPEAYWNEG
;
A
#
# COMPACT_ATOMS: atom_id res chain seq x y z
N MET A 1 23.75 -26.51 -15.21
CA MET A 1 23.57 -25.50 -14.15
C MET A 1 24.78 -24.58 -14.19
N ALA A 2 24.63 -23.37 -14.74
CA ALA A 2 25.67 -22.36 -14.72
C ALA A 2 25.65 -21.63 -13.38
N PRO A 3 26.80 -21.32 -12.76
CA PRO A 3 26.81 -20.61 -11.48
C PRO A 3 26.36 -19.17 -11.69
N PHE A 4 25.37 -18.74 -10.89
CA PHE A 4 25.01 -17.34 -10.76
C PHE A 4 26.26 -16.55 -10.34
N LYS A 5 26.77 -15.71 -11.22
CA LYS A 5 27.77 -14.71 -10.85
C LYS A 5 27.13 -13.75 -9.87
N THR A 6 27.54 -13.82 -8.63
CA THR A 6 27.29 -12.80 -7.61
C THR A 6 27.90 -11.50 -8.10
N LEU A 7 27.10 -10.64 -8.72
CA LEU A 7 27.47 -9.25 -8.95
C LEU A 7 27.51 -8.59 -7.57
N CYS A 8 28.71 -8.45 -7.05
CA CYS A 8 29.02 -7.63 -5.89
C CYS A 8 28.70 -6.17 -6.26
N ASN A 9 27.45 -5.73 -6.04
CA ASN A 9 27.05 -4.34 -6.21
C ASN A 9 27.76 -3.52 -5.12
N LYS A 10 28.80 -2.80 -5.51
CA LYS A 10 29.36 -1.68 -4.72
C LYS A 10 28.20 -0.77 -4.36
N GLY A 11 27.98 -0.57 -3.04
CA GLY A 11 26.81 0.05 -2.45
C GLY A 11 26.38 1.32 -3.16
N ILE A 12 25.32 1.23 -3.91
CA ILE A 12 24.52 2.39 -4.29
C ILE A 12 23.89 2.86 -2.98
N ASN A 13 24.21 4.09 -2.59
CA ASN A 13 23.65 4.72 -1.40
C ASN A 13 22.19 5.12 -1.71
N MET A 14 21.34 4.10 -1.93
CA MET A 14 19.92 4.26 -2.25
C MET A 14 19.18 4.74 -1.01
N GLU A 15 18.58 5.93 -1.04
CA GLU A 15 17.70 6.37 0.03
C GLU A 15 16.33 5.69 -0.13
N ILE A 16 15.84 5.12 0.98
CA ILE A 16 14.52 4.48 1.03
C ILE A 16 13.70 5.17 2.11
N THR A 17 12.58 5.72 1.71
CA THR A 17 11.60 6.31 2.62
C THR A 17 10.31 5.49 2.55
N ALA A 18 9.88 4.95 3.68
CA ALA A 18 8.57 4.36 3.81
C ALA A 18 7.55 5.43 4.25
N VAL A 19 6.28 5.25 3.91
CA VAL A 19 5.20 6.17 4.28
C VAL A 19 3.94 5.42 4.67
N THR A 20 3.24 5.93 5.68
CA THR A 20 1.94 5.41 6.13
C THR A 20 1.07 6.54 6.69
N THR A 21 -0.23 6.26 6.86
CA THR A 21 -1.17 7.15 7.56
C THR A 21 -2.17 6.34 8.37
N PHE A 22 -2.68 6.93 9.45
CA PHE A 22 -3.79 6.41 10.23
C PHE A 22 -4.43 7.50 11.09
N HIS A 23 -5.70 7.29 11.40
CA HIS A 23 -6.50 8.12 12.29
C HIS A 23 -6.50 7.55 13.73
N TYR A 24 -7.13 8.27 14.67
CA TYR A 24 -7.12 7.91 16.09
C TYR A 24 -7.55 6.46 16.38
N GLU A 25 -8.69 6.03 15.85
CA GLU A 25 -9.17 4.65 16.02
C GLU A 25 -8.22 3.63 15.37
N GLY A 26 -7.61 4.01 14.25
CA GLY A 26 -6.57 3.21 13.59
C GLY A 26 -5.30 3.09 14.45
N MET A 27 -4.88 4.19 15.11
CA MET A 27 -3.76 4.18 16.03
C MET A 27 -3.99 3.18 17.16
N LEU A 28 -5.15 3.22 17.82
CA LEU A 28 -5.48 2.32 18.92
C LEU A 28 -5.58 0.85 18.48
N SER A 29 -6.13 0.61 17.28
CA SER A 29 -6.42 -0.74 16.82
C SER A 29 -5.19 -1.46 16.24
N TYR A 30 -4.30 -0.73 15.55
CA TYR A 30 -3.17 -1.32 14.82
C TYR A 30 -1.97 -0.39 14.62
N GLY A 31 -2.17 0.94 14.51
CA GLY A 31 -1.12 1.86 14.08
C GLY A 31 0.05 1.94 15.06
N GLN A 32 -0.19 2.04 16.39
CA GLN A 32 0.89 2.05 17.36
C GLN A 32 1.66 0.73 17.33
N ARG A 33 0.99 -0.40 17.25
CA ARG A 33 1.63 -1.71 17.13
C ARG A 33 2.47 -1.84 15.86
N PHE A 34 2.01 -1.25 14.74
CA PHE A 34 2.81 -1.18 13.52
C PHE A 34 4.11 -0.41 13.77
N LEU A 35 4.06 0.78 14.39
CA LEU A 35 5.25 1.58 14.70
C LEU A 35 6.22 0.84 15.62
N ASP A 36 5.71 0.18 16.66
CA ASP A 36 6.54 -0.60 17.59
C ASP A 36 7.24 -1.77 16.88
N SER A 37 6.52 -2.46 15.98
CA SER A 37 7.07 -3.56 15.21
C SER A 37 8.08 -3.08 14.15
N TRP A 38 7.86 -1.91 13.56
CA TRP A 38 8.79 -1.26 12.64
C TRP A 38 10.08 -0.89 13.36
N ALA A 39 9.99 -0.16 14.48
CA ALA A 39 11.13 0.24 15.30
C ALA A 39 11.99 -0.95 15.75
N LYS A 40 11.34 -2.09 16.03
CA LYS A 40 12.02 -3.31 16.50
C LYS A 40 12.71 -4.08 15.37
N ASN A 41 12.10 -4.15 14.19
CA ASN A 41 12.47 -5.17 13.20
C ASN A 41 12.98 -4.60 11.88
N VAL A 42 12.76 -3.32 11.56
CA VAL A 42 13.26 -2.72 10.32
C VAL A 42 14.58 -1.99 10.57
N ASP A 43 15.50 -2.13 9.60
CA ASP A 43 16.80 -1.46 9.63
C ASP A 43 16.63 0.07 9.82
N GLN A 44 17.43 0.64 10.73
CA GLN A 44 17.33 2.04 11.14
C GLN A 44 17.64 3.04 9.99
N SER A 45 18.28 2.60 8.93
CA SER A 45 18.53 3.42 7.74
C SER A 45 17.30 3.59 6.83
N ILE A 46 16.23 2.84 7.08
CA ILE A 46 14.95 2.97 6.37
C ILE A 46 14.07 3.95 7.14
N LYS A 47 13.90 5.14 6.59
CA LYS A 47 13.05 6.19 7.17
C LYS A 47 11.56 5.82 7.06
N LEU A 48 10.75 6.10 8.08
CA LEU A 48 9.30 5.96 8.03
C LEU A 48 8.63 7.32 8.31
N LEU A 49 7.90 7.85 7.32
CA LEU A 49 7.04 9.02 7.48
C LEU A 49 5.63 8.55 7.87
N VAL A 50 5.12 9.07 8.98
CA VAL A 50 3.82 8.71 9.54
C VAL A 50 2.92 9.94 9.55
N TYR A 51 1.95 9.98 8.66
CA TYR A 51 0.95 11.06 8.63
C TYR A 51 -0.17 10.76 9.63
N ALA A 52 -0.07 11.34 10.81
CA ALA A 52 -1.07 11.22 11.86
C ALA A 52 -2.26 12.15 11.55
N GLU A 53 -3.47 11.58 11.36
CA GLU A 53 -4.63 12.35 10.87
C GLU A 53 -5.26 13.20 11.99
N ASP A 54 -5.53 12.59 13.15
CA ASP A 54 -6.20 13.19 14.31
C ASP A 54 -5.70 12.56 15.61
N CYS A 55 -4.46 12.07 15.62
CA CYS A 55 -3.88 11.34 16.75
C CYS A 55 -2.42 11.73 16.98
N THR A 56 -1.90 11.30 18.13
CA THR A 56 -0.51 11.55 18.53
C THR A 56 0.16 10.21 18.86
N PRO A 57 0.63 9.47 17.85
CA PRO A 57 1.34 8.21 18.07
C PRO A 57 2.73 8.46 18.67
N VAL A 58 3.29 7.43 19.30
CA VAL A 58 4.63 7.45 19.87
C VAL A 58 5.64 6.87 18.88
N ALA A 59 6.65 7.65 18.52
CA ALA A 59 7.80 7.17 17.75
C ALA A 59 8.84 6.58 18.71
N ASN A 60 9.05 5.26 18.65
CA ASN A 60 10.02 4.55 19.50
C ASN A 60 11.37 4.34 18.81
N SER A 61 11.66 5.10 17.75
CA SER A 61 12.91 5.04 17.00
C SER A 61 13.13 6.34 16.21
N ASP A 62 14.37 6.75 16.04
CA ASP A 62 14.76 8.00 15.37
C ASP A 62 14.46 8.01 13.87
N ASN A 63 14.31 6.84 13.26
CA ASN A 63 13.94 6.72 11.85
C ASN A 63 12.41 6.85 11.60
N ILE A 64 11.60 6.98 12.65
CA ILE A 64 10.15 7.20 12.56
C ILE A 64 9.84 8.68 12.78
N ILE A 65 9.31 9.33 11.76
CA ILE A 65 8.99 10.76 11.75
C ILE A 65 7.48 10.94 11.74
N ILE A 66 6.93 11.46 12.84
CA ILE A 66 5.50 11.76 12.95
C ILE A 66 5.21 13.13 12.34
N ILE A 67 4.27 13.18 11.44
CA ILE A 67 3.82 14.37 10.70
C ILE A 67 2.34 14.60 11.00
N ASP A 68 1.98 15.80 11.44
CA ASP A 68 0.58 16.22 11.58
C ASP A 68 -0.03 16.35 10.17
N ALA A 69 -0.86 15.39 9.77
CA ALA A 69 -1.44 15.33 8.43
C ALA A 69 -2.28 16.57 8.10
N LYS A 70 -3.01 17.12 9.08
CA LYS A 70 -3.85 18.30 8.88
C LYS A 70 -3.05 19.55 8.55
N LYS A 71 -1.85 19.68 9.14
CA LYS A 71 -0.95 20.81 8.85
C LYS A 71 -0.14 20.60 7.59
N ALA A 72 0.35 19.38 7.36
CA ALA A 72 1.23 19.06 6.25
C ALA A 72 0.50 18.95 4.91
N LEU A 73 -0.80 18.59 4.90
CA LEU A 73 -1.56 18.22 3.70
C LEU A 73 -2.69 19.20 3.39
N PRO A 74 -2.41 20.48 3.00
CA PRO A 74 -3.46 21.47 2.71
C PRO A 74 -4.37 21.04 1.56
N LYS A 75 -3.86 20.34 0.56
CA LYS A 75 -4.64 19.79 -0.56
C LYS A 75 -5.64 18.72 -0.08
N LEU A 76 -5.25 17.85 0.85
CA LEU A 76 -6.17 16.90 1.49
C LEU A 76 -7.29 17.63 2.23
N VAL A 77 -6.96 18.68 2.97
CA VAL A 77 -7.95 19.50 3.69
C VAL A 77 -8.93 20.13 2.71
N ALA A 78 -8.43 20.70 1.62
CA ALA A 78 -9.27 21.26 0.55
C ALA A 78 -10.17 20.20 -0.10
N PHE A 79 -9.62 19.02 -0.41
CA PHE A 79 -10.38 17.89 -0.95
C PHE A 79 -11.52 17.46 0.01
N LYS A 80 -11.21 17.30 1.29
CA LYS A 80 -12.21 16.94 2.32
C LYS A 80 -13.27 18.03 2.49
N ASN A 81 -12.90 19.30 2.48
CA ASN A 81 -13.84 20.41 2.56
C ASN A 81 -14.80 20.44 1.36
N LYS A 82 -14.31 20.15 0.16
CA LYS A 82 -15.11 20.10 -1.06
C LYS A 82 -16.04 18.88 -1.10
N TRP A 83 -15.55 17.70 -0.72
CA TRP A 83 -16.20 16.42 -0.95
C TRP A 83 -16.74 15.72 0.30
N GLY A 84 -16.35 16.19 1.50
CA GLY A 84 -16.69 15.52 2.77
C GLY A 84 -18.18 15.42 3.06
N ALA A 85 -19.00 16.37 2.56
CA ALA A 85 -20.45 16.32 2.69
C ALA A 85 -21.16 15.68 1.47
N VAL A 86 -20.42 15.25 0.45
CA VAL A 86 -20.99 14.70 -0.79
C VAL A 86 -21.16 13.19 -0.66
N PRO A 87 -22.40 12.66 -0.62
CA PRO A 87 -22.65 11.23 -0.36
C PRO A 87 -21.88 10.29 -1.29
N LYS A 88 -21.83 10.59 -2.59
CA LYS A 88 -21.11 9.78 -3.58
C LYS A 88 -19.60 9.66 -3.31
N ALA A 89 -19.00 10.59 -2.58
CA ALA A 89 -17.58 10.57 -2.25
C ALA A 89 -17.29 9.89 -0.90
N ASN A 90 -18.33 9.57 -0.14
CA ASN A 90 -18.28 9.01 1.22
C ASN A 90 -18.88 7.59 1.30
N GLY A 91 -18.63 6.76 0.31
CA GLY A 91 -19.00 5.36 0.32
C GLY A 91 -20.46 5.06 -0.07
N ILE A 92 -21.22 6.04 -0.54
CA ILE A 92 -22.56 5.83 -1.07
C ILE A 92 -22.47 5.76 -2.60
N PRO A 93 -22.63 4.56 -3.20
CA PRO A 93 -22.50 4.41 -4.65
C PRO A 93 -23.60 5.18 -5.39
N PRO A 94 -23.33 5.67 -6.61
CA PRO A 94 -24.35 6.19 -7.50
C PRO A 94 -25.47 5.15 -7.79
N GLN A 95 -26.69 5.62 -8.03
CA GLN A 95 -27.83 4.74 -8.26
C GLN A 95 -27.59 3.80 -9.47
N GLU A 96 -26.98 4.30 -10.54
CA GLU A 96 -26.65 3.51 -11.73
C GLU A 96 -25.71 2.34 -11.38
N ILE A 97 -24.80 2.52 -10.41
CA ILE A 97 -23.93 1.46 -9.93
C ILE A 97 -24.70 0.44 -9.08
N ILE A 98 -25.65 0.91 -8.25
CA ILE A 98 -26.51 0.04 -7.44
C ILE A 98 -27.34 -0.86 -8.37
N ASP A 99 -27.94 -0.28 -9.41
CA ASP A 99 -28.78 -0.99 -10.37
C ASP A 99 -28.01 -2.07 -11.15
N GLN A 100 -26.77 -1.74 -11.54
CA GLN A 100 -25.88 -2.68 -12.24
C GLN A 100 -25.25 -3.74 -11.32
N ARG A 101 -25.10 -3.43 -10.02
CA ARG A 101 -24.38 -4.25 -9.04
C ARG A 101 -25.08 -4.29 -7.68
N PRO A 102 -26.32 -4.75 -7.59
CA PRO A 102 -27.08 -4.73 -6.35
C PRO A 102 -26.42 -5.52 -5.22
N ARG A 103 -25.58 -6.53 -5.54
CA ARG A 103 -24.84 -7.31 -4.55
C ARG A 103 -23.61 -6.58 -3.97
N ASP A 104 -23.16 -5.50 -4.58
CA ASP A 104 -21.95 -4.77 -4.16
C ASP A 104 -22.27 -3.47 -3.39
N HIS A 105 -23.55 -3.06 -3.29
CA HIS A 105 -23.95 -1.80 -2.64
C HIS A 105 -23.49 -1.71 -1.16
N HIS A 106 -23.36 -2.85 -0.48
CA HIS A 106 -22.86 -2.88 0.90
C HIS A 106 -21.34 -2.64 1.03
N LYS A 107 -20.61 -2.70 -0.08
CA LYS A 107 -19.15 -2.50 -0.10
C LYS A 107 -18.80 -1.02 -0.19
N LYS A 108 -19.21 -0.24 0.81
CA LYS A 108 -19.04 1.22 0.88
C LYS A 108 -17.63 1.69 0.53
N PHE A 109 -16.59 0.93 0.93
CA PHE A 109 -15.21 1.29 0.68
C PHE A 109 -14.90 1.54 -0.81
N LYS A 110 -15.64 0.92 -1.73
CA LYS A 110 -15.42 1.08 -3.17
C LYS A 110 -15.63 2.51 -3.67
N TRP A 111 -16.44 3.29 -2.96
CA TRP A 111 -16.80 4.67 -3.32
C TRP A 111 -16.42 5.69 -2.24
N ASP A 112 -15.56 5.32 -1.29
CA ASP A 112 -15.13 6.15 -0.18
C ASP A 112 -13.85 6.93 -0.53
N ALA A 113 -13.95 7.80 -1.54
CA ALA A 113 -12.84 8.61 -2.02
C ALA A 113 -12.25 9.51 -0.93
N VAL A 114 -13.11 10.06 -0.06
CA VAL A 114 -12.70 10.96 1.03
C VAL A 114 -11.81 10.25 2.04
N ARG A 115 -12.12 9.01 2.39
CA ARG A 115 -11.28 8.22 3.28
C ARG A 115 -9.94 7.87 2.64
N PHE A 116 -9.96 7.40 1.38
CA PHE A 116 -8.74 7.00 0.69
C PHE A 116 -7.84 8.17 0.29
N ALA A 117 -8.40 9.38 0.21
CA ALA A 117 -7.62 10.60 -0.01
C ALA A 117 -6.52 10.79 1.04
N ASN A 118 -6.73 10.38 2.31
CA ASN A 118 -5.68 10.47 3.34
C ASN A 118 -4.40 9.76 2.89
N LYS A 119 -4.51 8.53 2.41
CA LYS A 119 -3.39 7.74 1.90
C LYS A 119 -2.72 8.43 0.71
N VAL A 120 -3.52 8.83 -0.27
CA VAL A 120 -3.02 9.34 -1.54
C VAL A 120 -2.29 10.66 -1.37
N TYR A 121 -2.84 11.61 -0.61
CA TYR A 121 -2.18 12.89 -0.34
C TYR A 121 -0.95 12.74 0.58
N ALA A 122 -0.93 11.74 1.48
CA ALA A 122 0.26 11.41 2.25
C ALA A 122 1.40 10.94 1.32
N VAL A 123 1.08 10.15 0.29
CA VAL A 123 2.07 9.74 -0.72
C VAL A 123 2.60 10.93 -1.50
N PHE A 124 1.75 11.85 -1.94
CA PHE A 124 2.19 13.03 -2.71
C PHE A 124 3.12 13.94 -1.91
N ASP A 125 2.81 14.22 -0.64
CA ASP A 125 3.72 15.01 0.21
C ASP A 125 5.01 14.25 0.52
N ALA A 126 4.94 12.92 0.71
CA ALA A 126 6.11 12.09 0.95
C ALA A 126 7.07 12.02 -0.25
N VAL A 127 6.58 12.14 -1.48
CA VAL A 127 7.41 12.27 -2.69
C VAL A 127 8.36 13.45 -2.59
N GLU A 128 7.86 14.61 -2.13
CA GLU A 128 8.66 15.84 -1.97
C GLU A 128 9.73 15.74 -0.86
N ARG A 129 9.61 14.73 0.02
CA ARG A 129 10.52 14.46 1.14
C ARG A 129 11.47 13.28 0.90
N SER A 130 11.46 12.71 -0.30
CA SER A 130 12.16 11.49 -0.66
C SER A 130 12.97 11.67 -1.93
N THR A 131 14.05 10.89 -2.09
CA THR A 131 14.96 11.07 -3.23
C THR A 131 14.98 9.89 -4.20
N ASP A 132 15.03 8.65 -3.71
CA ASP A 132 15.25 7.48 -4.55
C ASP A 132 14.01 6.58 -4.62
N TRP A 133 13.67 5.96 -3.50
CA TRP A 133 12.51 5.09 -3.41
C TRP A 133 11.55 5.55 -2.32
N LEU A 134 10.29 5.70 -2.68
CA LEU A 134 9.20 5.87 -1.73
C LEU A 134 8.41 4.56 -1.66
N VAL A 135 8.20 4.05 -0.46
CA VAL A 135 7.49 2.78 -0.22
C VAL A 135 6.26 3.03 0.63
N TRP A 136 5.10 2.76 0.08
CA TRP A 136 3.87 2.73 0.87
C TRP A 136 3.75 1.44 1.65
N VAL A 137 3.37 1.55 2.93
CA VAL A 137 3.02 0.42 3.80
C VAL A 137 1.74 0.74 4.56
N ASP A 138 0.69 -0.08 4.41
CA ASP A 138 -0.54 0.09 5.18
C ASP A 138 -0.24 -0.10 6.68
N ALA A 139 -0.76 0.78 7.54
CA ALA A 139 -0.53 0.74 8.98
C ALA A 139 -1.18 -0.47 9.70
N ASP A 140 -2.08 -1.19 9.04
CA ASP A 140 -2.61 -2.46 9.54
C ASP A 140 -1.73 -3.67 9.17
N THR A 141 -0.46 -3.42 8.86
CA THR A 141 0.59 -4.45 8.79
C THR A 141 1.30 -4.64 10.13
N TYR A 142 2.06 -5.73 10.25
CA TYR A 142 2.90 -6.04 11.39
C TYR A 142 4.23 -6.60 10.90
N VAL A 143 5.33 -5.97 11.27
CA VAL A 143 6.67 -6.45 10.92
C VAL A 143 7.08 -7.50 11.96
N HIS A 144 6.98 -8.77 11.62
CA HIS A 144 7.17 -9.87 12.57
C HIS A 144 8.60 -10.41 12.61
N SER A 145 9.40 -10.14 11.58
CA SER A 145 10.78 -10.67 11.47
C SER A 145 11.76 -9.55 11.13
N PRO A 146 13.04 -9.66 11.56
CA PRO A 146 14.07 -8.70 11.21
C PRO A 146 14.16 -8.49 9.69
N TRP A 147 14.07 -7.24 9.26
CA TRP A 147 14.12 -6.84 7.86
C TRP A 147 15.34 -5.94 7.62
N SER A 148 16.42 -6.56 7.20
CA SER A 148 17.69 -5.86 6.94
C SER A 148 17.56 -4.88 5.78
N ARG A 149 18.47 -3.91 5.71
CA ARG A 149 18.56 -2.99 4.57
C ARG A 149 18.73 -3.73 3.25
N GLU A 150 19.61 -4.74 3.22
CA GLU A 150 19.88 -5.53 2.02
C GLU A 150 18.63 -6.29 1.56
N ASP A 151 17.86 -6.85 2.48
CA ASP A 151 16.61 -7.53 2.18
C ASP A 151 15.57 -6.55 1.63
N PHE A 152 15.50 -5.35 2.22
CA PHE A 152 14.58 -4.30 1.78
C PHE A 152 14.93 -3.81 0.37
N VAL A 153 16.22 -3.55 0.11
CA VAL A 153 16.72 -3.13 -1.22
C VAL A 153 16.42 -4.18 -2.28
N ARG A 154 16.52 -5.47 -1.96
CA ARG A 154 16.17 -6.55 -2.91
C ARG A 154 14.70 -6.53 -3.35
N GLN A 155 13.83 -5.92 -2.56
CA GLN A 155 12.42 -5.74 -2.92
C GLN A 155 12.20 -4.56 -3.90
N LEU A 156 13.23 -3.77 -4.18
CA LEU A 156 13.16 -2.52 -4.96
C LEU A 156 14.14 -2.56 -6.16
N PRO A 157 13.90 -3.38 -7.18
CA PRO A 157 14.81 -3.53 -8.33
C PRO A 157 14.91 -2.22 -9.11
N ASN A 158 16.14 -1.72 -9.31
CA ASN A 158 16.43 -0.41 -9.90
C ASN A 158 15.90 -0.22 -11.32
N GLU A 159 15.76 -1.30 -12.09
CA GLU A 159 15.21 -1.30 -13.43
C GLU A 159 13.70 -1.09 -13.47
N SER A 160 13.03 -1.28 -12.33
CA SER A 160 11.58 -1.10 -12.23
C SER A 160 11.24 0.34 -11.84
N TRP A 161 10.24 0.91 -12.49
CA TRP A 161 9.72 2.22 -12.10
C TRP A 161 8.70 2.15 -10.97
N ILE A 162 8.11 0.97 -10.72
CA ILE A 162 7.15 0.69 -9.67
C ILE A 162 7.23 -0.77 -9.25
N THR A 163 7.07 -1.01 -7.95
CA THR A 163 6.84 -2.35 -7.42
C THR A 163 5.45 -2.41 -6.78
N PHE A 164 4.75 -3.53 -6.89
CA PHE A 164 3.40 -3.66 -6.35
C PHE A 164 3.04 -5.12 -6.09
N VAL A 165 2.02 -5.33 -5.28
CA VAL A 165 1.44 -6.66 -5.07
C VAL A 165 0.25 -6.82 -6.00
N GLY A 166 0.42 -7.57 -7.09
CA GLY A 166 -0.67 -8.03 -7.93
C GLY A 166 -1.53 -9.08 -7.21
N ARG A 167 -2.46 -9.69 -7.91
CA ARG A 167 -3.28 -10.76 -7.33
C ARG A 167 -3.06 -12.11 -7.98
N GLY A 168 -2.16 -12.20 -8.97
CA GLY A 168 -1.81 -13.45 -9.63
C GLY A 168 -3.01 -14.23 -10.21
N THR A 169 -4.14 -13.58 -10.44
CA THR A 169 -5.37 -14.20 -10.94
C THR A 169 -5.59 -13.87 -12.41
N GLU A 170 -6.18 -14.79 -13.18
CA GLU A 170 -6.61 -14.53 -14.55
C GLU A 170 -7.67 -13.43 -14.68
N LYS A 171 -8.44 -13.21 -13.61
CA LYS A 171 -9.43 -12.14 -13.57
C LYS A 171 -8.78 -10.82 -13.27
N GLN A 172 -8.99 -9.86 -14.15
CA GLN A 172 -8.56 -8.49 -13.97
C GLN A 172 -9.10 -7.92 -12.64
N THR A 173 -8.20 -7.77 -11.66
CA THR A 173 -8.47 -7.18 -10.37
C THR A 173 -7.45 -6.08 -10.13
N TRP A 174 -7.80 -5.10 -9.28
CA TRP A 174 -6.85 -4.07 -8.86
C TRP A 174 -5.76 -4.66 -7.96
N PRO A 175 -4.57 -4.04 -7.93
CA PRO A 175 -3.48 -4.43 -7.04
C PRO A 175 -3.89 -4.41 -5.56
N GLU A 176 -3.12 -5.12 -4.75
CA GLU A 176 -3.16 -5.05 -3.31
C GLU A 176 -2.28 -3.91 -2.84
N CYS A 177 -2.85 -2.74 -2.58
CA CYS A 177 -2.10 -1.54 -2.20
C CYS A 177 -1.73 -1.48 -0.70
N GLY A 178 -1.60 -2.62 -0.03
CA GLY A 178 -1.02 -2.68 1.32
C GLY A 178 0.49 -2.46 1.35
N PHE A 179 1.15 -2.69 0.20
CA PHE A 179 2.57 -2.43 -0.01
C PHE A 179 2.83 -2.15 -1.49
N TYR A 180 3.55 -1.08 -1.79
CA TYR A 180 4.09 -0.78 -3.11
C TYR A 180 5.28 0.17 -3.02
N GLY A 181 6.18 0.12 -4.01
CA GLY A 181 7.34 1.00 -4.11
C GLY A 181 7.30 1.85 -5.38
N LEU A 182 7.76 3.08 -5.27
CA LEU A 182 7.82 4.10 -6.32
C LEU A 182 9.27 4.52 -6.52
N ASN A 183 9.85 4.27 -7.69
CA ASN A 183 11.20 4.69 -8.05
C ASN A 183 11.18 6.15 -8.53
N LEU A 184 11.42 7.09 -7.62
CA LEU A 184 11.29 8.52 -7.88
C LEU A 184 12.29 9.05 -8.92
N LYS A 185 13.38 8.33 -9.18
CA LYS A 185 14.36 8.68 -10.23
C LYS A 185 13.91 8.27 -11.62
N HIS A 186 12.91 7.41 -11.73
CA HIS A 186 12.46 6.91 -13.02
C HIS A 186 11.36 7.79 -13.60
N THR A 187 11.55 8.33 -14.81
CA THR A 187 10.60 9.24 -15.47
C THR A 187 9.17 8.68 -15.53
N LYS A 188 9.02 7.37 -15.79
CA LYS A 188 7.68 6.74 -15.84
C LYS A 188 7.00 6.74 -14.47
N CYS A 189 7.73 6.66 -13.38
CA CYS A 189 7.17 6.82 -12.03
C CYS A 189 6.68 8.26 -11.80
N GLN A 190 7.42 9.25 -12.28
CA GLN A 190 7.01 10.66 -12.19
C GLN A 190 5.73 10.92 -13.00
N GLU A 191 5.63 10.34 -14.20
CA GLU A 191 4.40 10.39 -15.01
C GLU A 191 3.21 9.72 -14.30
N PHE A 192 3.45 8.57 -13.66
CA PHE A 192 2.44 7.87 -12.87
C PHE A 192 1.95 8.72 -11.69
N LEU A 193 2.86 9.34 -10.95
CA LEU A 193 2.55 10.20 -9.82
C LEU A 193 1.76 11.43 -10.25
N ALA A 194 2.18 12.08 -11.36
CA ALA A 194 1.48 13.23 -11.90
C ALA A 194 0.03 12.89 -12.30
N GLU A 195 -0.18 11.74 -12.97
CA GLU A 195 -1.52 11.30 -13.33
C GLU A 195 -2.34 10.90 -12.10
N PHE A 196 -1.71 10.26 -11.10
CA PHE A 196 -2.38 9.86 -9.86
C PHE A 196 -2.85 11.09 -9.07
N GLU A 197 -2.01 12.14 -8.98
CA GLU A 197 -2.39 13.41 -8.37
C GLU A 197 -3.51 14.11 -9.15
N ARG A 198 -3.37 14.21 -10.48
CA ARG A 198 -4.39 14.83 -11.35
C ARG A 198 -5.76 14.18 -11.16
N MET A 199 -5.82 12.85 -11.05
CA MET A 199 -7.07 12.12 -10.84
C MET A 199 -7.81 12.56 -9.56
N TYR A 200 -7.10 12.96 -8.50
CA TYR A 200 -7.70 13.46 -7.26
C TYR A 200 -7.96 14.97 -7.30
N GLU A 201 -7.03 15.77 -7.83
CA GLU A 201 -7.19 17.23 -7.94
C GLU A 201 -8.37 17.61 -8.86
N GLU A 202 -8.51 16.90 -9.98
CA GLU A 202 -9.62 17.04 -10.93
C GLU A 202 -10.70 15.98 -10.70
N ALA A 203 -11.07 15.69 -9.45
CA ALA A 203 -11.86 14.54 -9.08
C ALA A 203 -13.11 14.27 -9.94
N GLU A 204 -13.82 15.33 -10.39
CA GLU A 204 -15.01 15.21 -11.25
C GLU A 204 -14.70 14.69 -12.66
N LEU A 205 -13.51 14.99 -13.19
CA LEU A 205 -13.01 14.51 -14.47
C LEU A 205 -12.10 13.27 -14.30
N GLY A 206 -11.60 13.05 -13.08
CA GLY A 206 -10.71 11.98 -12.67
C GLY A 206 -11.46 10.82 -11.98
N ILE A 207 -11.24 10.68 -10.67
CA ILE A 207 -11.70 9.51 -9.91
C ILE A 207 -13.20 9.25 -10.00
N PHE A 208 -14.05 10.31 -10.07
CA PHE A 208 -15.51 10.13 -10.15
C PHE A 208 -16.02 9.69 -11.53
N LYS A 209 -15.16 9.61 -12.54
CA LYS A 209 -15.47 8.96 -13.82
C LYS A 209 -15.14 7.47 -13.80
N LEU A 210 -14.42 7.00 -12.79
CA LEU A 210 -14.10 5.59 -12.66
C LEU A 210 -15.27 4.81 -12.04
N ARG A 211 -15.21 3.49 -12.18
CA ARG A 211 -16.21 2.56 -11.65
C ARG A 211 -16.14 2.41 -10.14
N GLU A 212 -14.98 2.56 -9.54
CA GLU A 212 -14.70 2.50 -8.11
C GLU A 212 -13.67 3.58 -7.76
N TRP A 213 -13.72 4.13 -6.53
CA TRP A 213 -12.98 5.35 -6.17
C TRP A 213 -12.01 5.16 -5.00
N HIS A 214 -11.75 3.91 -4.62
CA HIS A 214 -10.71 3.62 -3.63
C HIS A 214 -9.31 3.61 -4.29
N ASP A 215 -8.28 3.83 -3.47
CA ASP A 215 -6.89 3.97 -3.89
C ASP A 215 -6.41 2.83 -4.82
N SER A 216 -6.67 1.58 -4.44
CA SER A 216 -6.22 0.41 -5.22
C SER A 216 -6.84 0.33 -6.61
N TYR A 217 -8.08 0.80 -6.78
CA TYR A 217 -8.72 0.83 -8.09
C TYR A 217 -8.11 1.93 -8.97
N VAL A 218 -7.94 3.14 -8.42
CA VAL A 218 -7.34 4.27 -9.14
C VAL A 218 -5.90 3.95 -9.52
N PHE A 219 -5.10 3.48 -8.57
CA PHE A 219 -3.73 3.03 -8.78
C PHE A 219 -3.66 1.96 -9.88
N GLY A 220 -4.48 0.92 -9.81
CA GLY A 220 -4.52 -0.15 -10.80
C GLY A 220 -4.98 0.31 -12.18
N HIS A 221 -5.89 1.28 -12.25
CA HIS A 221 -6.35 1.89 -13.51
C HIS A 221 -5.17 2.57 -14.23
N ILE A 222 -4.44 3.44 -13.55
CA ILE A 222 -3.29 4.17 -14.12
C ILE A 222 -2.16 3.19 -14.46
N LEU A 223 -1.82 2.29 -13.53
CA LEU A 223 -0.79 1.28 -13.73
C LEU A 223 -1.06 0.44 -14.98
N ASN A 224 -2.29 -0.02 -15.17
CA ASN A 224 -2.66 -0.84 -16.32
C ASN A 224 -2.48 -0.11 -17.66
N ILE A 225 -2.75 1.19 -17.70
CA ILE A 225 -2.51 2.00 -18.91
C ILE A 225 -1.00 2.14 -19.16
N MET A 226 -0.24 2.50 -18.13
CA MET A 226 1.16 2.87 -18.28
C MET A 226 2.10 1.67 -18.50
N ARG A 227 1.81 0.50 -17.92
CA ARG A 227 2.65 -0.70 -18.09
C ARG A 227 2.64 -1.23 -19.53
N PHE A 228 1.62 -0.94 -20.34
CA PHE A 228 1.64 -1.25 -21.77
C PHE A 228 2.72 -0.45 -22.52
N GLN A 229 3.00 0.77 -22.08
CA GLN A 229 4.01 1.64 -22.67
C GLN A 229 5.41 1.35 -22.12
N ASN A 230 5.50 0.95 -20.85
CA ASN A 230 6.74 0.61 -20.18
C ASN A 230 6.50 -0.59 -19.24
N PRO A 231 6.88 -1.82 -19.67
CA PRO A 231 6.65 -3.05 -18.92
C PRO A 231 7.59 -3.26 -17.73
N ASN A 232 8.58 -2.37 -17.51
CA ASN A 232 9.54 -2.49 -16.41
C ASN A 232 8.90 -2.21 -15.06
N VAL A 233 8.02 -3.10 -14.65
CA VAL A 233 7.33 -3.12 -13.35
C VAL A 233 7.71 -4.39 -12.60
N PHE A 234 7.70 -4.35 -11.28
CA PHE A 234 7.94 -5.52 -10.45
C PHE A 234 6.67 -5.90 -9.69
N ASP A 235 6.06 -7.01 -10.08
CA ASP A 235 4.89 -7.58 -9.38
C ASP A 235 5.36 -8.70 -8.45
N TYR A 236 5.27 -8.48 -7.13
CA TYR A 236 5.62 -9.48 -6.11
C TYR A 236 4.84 -10.79 -6.25
N SER A 237 3.68 -10.76 -6.89
CA SER A 237 2.83 -11.94 -7.10
C SER A 237 3.02 -12.59 -8.46
N ALA A 238 3.98 -12.13 -9.27
CA ALA A 238 4.25 -12.71 -10.58
C ALA A 238 4.55 -14.21 -10.46
N GLY A 239 3.82 -15.03 -11.22
CA GLY A 239 3.93 -16.50 -11.15
C GLY A 239 3.26 -17.15 -9.94
N ILE A 240 2.62 -16.39 -9.06
CA ILE A 240 1.90 -16.91 -7.89
C ILE A 240 0.41 -16.80 -8.15
N TYR A 241 -0.30 -17.95 -8.23
CA TYR A 241 -1.75 -17.93 -8.28
C TYR A 241 -2.34 -17.71 -6.88
N ILE A 242 -2.85 -16.51 -6.63
CA ILE A 242 -3.45 -16.17 -5.34
C ILE A 242 -4.96 -16.39 -5.41
N LYS A 243 -5.45 -17.45 -4.75
CA LYS A 243 -6.87 -17.71 -4.62
C LYS A 243 -7.56 -16.59 -3.84
N THR A 244 -8.60 -16.01 -4.42
CA THR A 244 -9.47 -15.09 -3.70
C THR A 244 -10.51 -15.86 -2.89
N ALA A 245 -11.12 -15.24 -1.88
CA ALA A 245 -12.22 -15.84 -1.11
C ALA A 245 -13.38 -16.34 -1.98
N LYS A 246 -13.55 -15.80 -3.20
CA LYS A 246 -14.55 -16.23 -4.18
C LYS A 246 -14.23 -17.57 -4.86
N THR A 247 -12.99 -18.00 -4.83
CA THR A 247 -12.51 -19.24 -5.46
C THR A 247 -12.28 -20.36 -4.45
N GLY A 248 -12.76 -20.20 -3.23
CA GLY A 248 -12.69 -21.23 -2.18
C GLY A 248 -11.34 -21.32 -1.45
N GLY A 249 -10.48 -20.32 -1.64
CA GLY A 249 -9.24 -20.19 -0.88
C GLY A 249 -9.10 -18.79 -0.30
N GLY A 250 -8.70 -18.69 0.95
CA GLY A 250 -8.52 -17.42 1.66
C GLY A 250 -7.18 -16.75 1.40
N GLY A 251 -6.52 -17.01 0.28
CA GLY A 251 -5.18 -16.47 0.02
C GLY A 251 -5.13 -14.95 0.15
N HIS A 252 -4.29 -14.49 1.08
CA HIS A 252 -4.02 -13.07 1.24
C HIS A 252 -2.89 -12.69 0.28
N PRO A 253 -3.08 -11.72 -0.65
CA PRO A 253 -2.09 -11.45 -1.69
C PRO A 253 -0.70 -11.17 -1.13
N LEU A 254 -0.57 -10.25 -0.19
CA LEU A 254 0.72 -9.78 0.31
C LEU A 254 1.52 -10.89 1.02
N ILE A 255 0.92 -11.58 1.98
CA ILE A 255 1.62 -12.57 2.80
C ILE A 255 2.01 -13.85 2.06
N ASN A 256 1.44 -14.08 0.88
CA ASN A 256 1.78 -15.21 0.01
C ASN A 256 2.88 -14.88 -1.00
N THR A 257 3.40 -13.65 -1.00
CA THR A 257 4.58 -13.21 -1.74
C THR A 257 5.85 -13.31 -0.87
N GLU A 258 6.98 -12.91 -1.42
CA GLU A 258 8.25 -12.77 -0.68
C GLU A 258 8.10 -11.87 0.56
N LEU A 259 7.26 -10.82 0.48
CA LEU A 259 7.03 -9.88 1.58
C LEU A 259 6.52 -10.55 2.87
N GLY A 260 5.80 -11.67 2.75
CA GLY A 260 5.35 -12.45 3.89
C GLY A 260 6.46 -13.04 4.76
N ARG A 261 7.74 -12.92 4.36
CA ARG A 261 8.90 -13.27 5.19
C ARG A 261 9.10 -12.29 6.33
N TRP A 262 8.65 -11.07 6.18
CA TRP A 262 8.88 -9.98 7.13
C TRP A 262 7.61 -9.40 7.71
N ILE A 263 6.54 -9.33 6.89
CA ILE A 263 5.31 -8.62 7.26
C ILE A 263 4.05 -9.48 7.14
N ASP A 264 3.16 -9.29 8.10
CA ASP A 264 1.76 -9.74 8.07
C ASP A 264 0.85 -8.53 7.81
N HIS A 265 -0.22 -8.71 7.03
CA HIS A 265 -1.20 -7.67 6.74
C HIS A 265 -2.59 -8.09 7.20
N MET A 266 -3.11 -7.42 8.23
CA MET A 266 -4.35 -7.78 8.90
C MET A 266 -5.54 -7.04 8.32
N LYS A 267 -6.25 -7.65 7.39
CA LYS A 267 -7.42 -7.04 6.76
C LYS A 267 -8.72 -7.28 7.51
N GLY A 268 -9.63 -6.28 7.42
CA GLY A 268 -10.98 -6.37 7.94
C GLY A 268 -11.01 -6.65 9.44
N GLY A 269 -11.85 -7.58 9.89
CA GLY A 269 -12.01 -7.93 11.31
C GLY A 269 -10.77 -8.54 11.97
N ARG A 270 -9.73 -8.87 11.22
CA ARG A 270 -8.45 -9.39 11.76
C ARG A 270 -7.59 -8.32 12.42
N LYS A 271 -7.81 -7.04 12.11
CA LYS A 271 -7.11 -5.91 12.74
C LYS A 271 -7.13 -5.98 14.26
N GLY A 272 -8.31 -6.29 14.85
CA GLY A 272 -8.46 -6.46 16.29
C GLY A 272 -7.96 -7.83 16.84
N LYS A 273 -7.62 -8.80 15.98
CA LYS A 273 -7.13 -10.12 16.39
C LYS A 273 -5.62 -10.24 16.41
N MET A 274 -4.91 -9.21 16.00
CA MET A 274 -3.46 -9.06 16.06
C MET A 274 -2.63 -10.05 15.22
N LYS A 275 -3.25 -10.94 14.44
CA LYS A 275 -2.59 -11.91 13.56
C LYS A 275 -3.51 -12.31 12.39
N SER A 276 -2.96 -12.58 11.22
CA SER A 276 -3.67 -13.24 10.14
C SER A 276 -4.05 -14.67 10.52
N SER A 277 -5.15 -15.15 9.94
CA SER A 277 -5.56 -16.56 10.12
C SER A 277 -4.70 -17.44 9.22
N VAL A 278 -3.68 -18.07 9.78
CA VAL A 278 -2.65 -18.84 9.06
C VAL A 278 -3.25 -19.87 8.12
N GLU A 279 -4.21 -20.67 8.60
CA GLU A 279 -4.81 -21.75 7.80
C GLU A 279 -5.60 -21.28 6.58
N LYS A 280 -6.21 -20.09 6.67
CA LYS A 280 -7.06 -19.54 5.60
C LYS A 280 -6.33 -18.60 4.66
N ASP A 281 -5.28 -17.96 5.14
CA ASP A 281 -4.62 -16.88 4.44
C ASP A 281 -3.33 -17.31 3.75
N LEU A 282 -2.64 -18.34 4.28
CA LEU A 282 -1.47 -18.92 3.62
C LEU A 282 -1.87 -19.98 2.60
N MET A 283 -1.33 -19.87 1.40
CA MET A 283 -1.49 -20.85 0.33
C MET A 283 -0.60 -22.07 0.51
N THR A 284 0.57 -21.85 1.14
CA THR A 284 1.57 -22.89 1.45
C THR A 284 2.13 -22.63 2.83
N ALA A 285 2.62 -23.69 3.51
CA ALA A 285 3.34 -23.54 4.77
C ALA A 285 4.56 -22.64 4.57
N ARG A 286 4.81 -21.76 5.54
CA ARG A 286 5.95 -20.84 5.55
C ARG A 286 6.94 -21.23 6.66
N PRO A 287 8.25 -21.11 6.44
CA PRO A 287 9.27 -21.51 7.41
C PRO A 287 9.47 -20.51 8.55
N GLU A 288 9.02 -19.25 8.39
CA GLU A 288 9.24 -18.21 9.38
C GLU A 288 8.48 -18.56 10.69
N ALA A 289 9.15 -18.41 11.85
CA ALA A 289 8.63 -18.78 13.17
C ALA A 289 7.26 -18.15 13.45
N TYR A 290 7.09 -16.88 13.06
CA TYR A 290 5.83 -16.14 13.21
C TYR A 290 4.60 -16.91 12.69
N TRP A 291 4.73 -17.60 11.55
CA TRP A 291 3.61 -18.30 10.93
C TRP A 291 3.30 -19.64 11.60
N ASN A 292 4.27 -20.18 12.35
CA ASN A 292 4.18 -21.49 13.01
C ASN A 292 3.88 -21.39 14.51
N GLU A 293 3.92 -20.21 15.10
CA GLU A 293 3.48 -19.95 16.47
C GLU A 293 1.95 -19.79 16.47
N GLY A 294 1.25 -20.83 16.89
CA GLY A 294 -0.20 -20.98 16.91
C GLY A 294 -0.91 -20.24 18.02
#